data_35bdb228accf3b4ee47d7c2f7bf3a9c3
#
_entry.id   35bdb228accf3b4ee47d7c2f7bf3a9c3
#
_cell.length_a   1.000
_cell.length_b   1.000
_cell.length_c   1.000
_cell.angle_alpha   90.00
_cell.angle_beta   90.00
_cell.angle_gamma   90.00
#
_symmetry.space_group_name_H-M   'P 1'
#
loop_
_entity.id
_entity.type
_entity.pdbx_description
1 polymer ?
#
loop_
_entity_poly.entity_id
_entity_poly.type
_entity_poly.pdbx_seq_one_letter_code
_entity_poly.pdbx_strand_id
1 'polypeptide(L)'
;MRVSIVQHDIAWGQPAENVRRLTQMLDRQSGADLYVLSETFATGFMPDEVIPQERNLLAWLQAQAQEKDAAFAASMAVEDADGNMRNRLYFVRPDGTYDYYDKRHLFSYAGETDAYVAGERRVVTEWRGVRFLLQVCYDLRFPVFSRNRGDYDAIIYVANWPTQRMDVWRTLLKARALENQCAVVGVNRVGKDPACDYCGGSVIIDAYGQMLATCADGEEGIATASLDLDRQNRFRSKFPVLGDADSFSIEL
;
A
#
# COMPACT_ATOMS: atom_id res chain seq x y z
N MET A 1 -4.19 -16.93 -2.09
CA MET A 1 -4.86 -15.69 -1.60
C MET A 1 -5.17 -14.79 -2.78
N ARG A 2 -6.40 -14.30 -2.91
CA ARG A 2 -6.80 -13.36 -3.98
C ARG A 2 -6.66 -11.93 -3.50
N VAL A 3 -5.90 -11.10 -4.23
CA VAL A 3 -5.65 -9.69 -3.90
C VAL A 3 -6.21 -8.80 -5.01
N SER A 4 -6.96 -7.78 -4.62
CA SER A 4 -7.48 -6.73 -5.51
C SER A 4 -6.76 -5.40 -5.25
N ILE A 5 -6.24 -4.80 -6.32
CA ILE A 5 -5.68 -3.45 -6.33
C ILE A 5 -6.73 -2.48 -6.84
N VAL A 6 -6.98 -1.40 -6.10
CA VAL A 6 -8.01 -0.40 -6.40
C VAL A 6 -7.33 0.90 -6.81
N GLN A 7 -7.28 1.14 -8.11
CA GLN A 7 -6.75 2.37 -8.71
C GLN A 7 -7.89 3.35 -8.92
N HIS A 8 -7.86 4.48 -8.21
CA HIS A 8 -8.93 5.47 -8.28
C HIS A 8 -8.38 6.89 -8.34
N ASP A 9 -9.21 7.82 -8.81
CA ASP A 9 -8.95 9.25 -8.73
C ASP A 9 -9.40 9.78 -7.37
N ILE A 10 -8.55 10.60 -6.76
CA ILE A 10 -8.85 11.24 -5.47
C ILE A 10 -9.31 12.67 -5.75
N ALA A 11 -10.58 12.94 -5.57
CA ALA A 11 -11.09 14.30 -5.54
C ALA A 11 -10.47 15.02 -4.34
N TRP A 12 -9.60 15.99 -4.61
CA TRP A 12 -8.75 16.65 -3.62
C TRP A 12 -9.57 17.29 -2.49
N GLY A 13 -9.30 16.94 -1.25
CA GLY A 13 -9.98 17.47 -0.07
C GLY A 13 -11.48 17.12 0.02
N GLN A 14 -11.95 16.09 -0.68
CA GLN A 14 -13.37 15.72 -0.70
C GLN A 14 -13.61 14.28 -0.20
N PRO A 15 -13.35 13.99 1.08
CA PRO A 15 -13.37 12.62 1.59
C PRO A 15 -14.73 11.94 1.47
N ALA A 16 -15.83 12.64 1.67
CA ALA A 16 -17.17 12.07 1.52
C ALA A 16 -17.45 11.62 0.07
N GLU A 17 -17.03 12.40 -0.92
CA GLU A 17 -17.16 12.06 -2.33
C GLU A 17 -16.27 10.87 -2.71
N ASN A 18 -15.01 10.86 -2.23
CA ASN A 18 -14.08 9.76 -2.48
C ASN A 18 -14.59 8.45 -1.89
N VAL A 19 -15.08 8.47 -0.65
CA VAL A 19 -15.71 7.31 0.00
C VAL A 19 -16.93 6.82 -0.79
N ARG A 20 -17.81 7.73 -1.23
CA ARG A 20 -18.99 7.39 -2.03
C ARG A 20 -18.59 6.70 -3.35
N ARG A 21 -17.62 7.26 -4.08
CA ARG A 21 -17.11 6.70 -5.36
C ARG A 21 -16.46 5.34 -5.14
N LEU A 22 -15.60 5.21 -4.13
CA LEU A 22 -14.96 3.96 -3.77
C LEU A 22 -15.98 2.87 -3.41
N THR A 23 -17.01 3.20 -2.61
CA THR A 23 -18.10 2.26 -2.31
C THR A 23 -18.73 1.74 -3.59
N GLN A 24 -19.09 2.62 -4.52
CA GLN A 24 -19.67 2.22 -5.82
C GLN A 24 -18.73 1.35 -6.68
N MET A 25 -17.41 1.60 -6.63
CA MET A 25 -16.44 0.76 -7.33
C MET A 25 -16.35 -0.63 -6.68
N LEU A 26 -16.30 -0.66 -5.36
CA LEU A 26 -16.18 -1.89 -4.58
C LEU A 26 -17.44 -2.76 -4.65
N ASP A 27 -18.65 -2.18 -4.71
CA ASP A 27 -19.92 -2.90 -4.82
C ASP A 27 -19.98 -3.80 -6.07
N ARG A 28 -19.24 -3.42 -7.11
CA ARG A 28 -19.15 -4.19 -8.37
C ARG A 28 -18.13 -5.33 -8.31
N GLN A 29 -17.42 -5.47 -7.18
CA GLN A 29 -16.34 -6.42 -7.02
C GLN A 29 -16.57 -7.33 -5.81
N SER A 30 -16.26 -8.60 -5.96
CA SER A 30 -16.37 -9.57 -4.89
C SER A 30 -15.31 -10.67 -4.98
N GLY A 31 -15.13 -11.39 -3.89
CA GLY A 31 -14.33 -12.61 -3.84
C GLY A 31 -12.82 -12.40 -3.80
N ALA A 32 -12.34 -11.21 -3.45
CA ALA A 32 -10.96 -11.03 -3.03
C ALA A 32 -10.82 -11.29 -1.52
N ASP A 33 -9.64 -11.71 -1.09
CA ASP A 33 -9.29 -11.86 0.32
C ASP A 33 -8.71 -10.57 0.90
N LEU A 34 -8.18 -9.69 0.03
CA LEU A 34 -7.56 -8.41 0.39
C LEU A 34 -7.83 -7.38 -0.70
N TYR A 35 -8.26 -6.19 -0.30
CA TYR A 35 -8.36 -5.00 -1.14
C TYR A 35 -7.31 -3.97 -0.70
N VAL A 36 -6.55 -3.43 -1.65
CA VAL A 36 -5.53 -2.42 -1.39
C VAL A 36 -5.88 -1.14 -2.14
N LEU A 37 -6.03 -0.03 -1.40
CA LEU A 37 -6.29 1.30 -1.91
C LEU A 37 -4.99 2.12 -1.95
N SER A 38 -5.02 3.31 -2.56
CA SER A 38 -3.86 4.18 -2.66
C SER A 38 -3.49 4.90 -1.35
N GLU A 39 -2.39 5.64 -1.35
CA GLU A 39 -1.97 6.52 -0.25
C GLU A 39 -2.95 7.68 -0.08
N THR A 40 -3.25 8.03 1.18
CA THR A 40 -4.20 9.10 1.56
C THR A 40 -5.50 9.03 0.74
N PHE A 41 -6.04 7.83 0.66
CA PHE A 41 -7.03 7.37 -0.32
C PHE A 41 -8.30 8.23 -0.42
N ALA A 42 -8.64 8.94 0.65
CA ALA A 42 -9.89 9.69 0.74
C ALA A 42 -9.70 11.22 0.62
N THR A 43 -8.49 11.74 0.79
CA THR A 43 -8.28 13.19 0.92
C THR A 43 -7.23 13.73 -0.03
N GLY A 44 -6.32 12.88 -0.50
CA GLY A 44 -5.06 13.34 -1.02
C GLY A 44 -4.17 13.87 0.14
N PHE A 45 -3.11 14.56 -0.20
CA PHE A 45 -2.09 14.98 0.76
C PHE A 45 -2.46 16.32 1.44
N MET A 46 -3.51 16.32 2.28
CA MET A 46 -4.07 17.50 2.96
C MET A 46 -4.28 17.21 4.45
N PRO A 47 -3.26 17.41 5.31
CA PRO A 47 -3.35 17.02 6.73
C PRO A 47 -4.45 17.76 7.50
N ASP A 48 -4.63 19.04 7.26
CA ASP A 48 -5.56 19.88 8.03
C ASP A 48 -7.04 19.52 7.82
N GLU A 49 -7.39 18.96 6.65
CA GLU A 49 -8.77 18.55 6.33
C GLU A 49 -9.09 17.11 6.77
N VAL A 50 -8.07 16.33 7.13
CA VAL A 50 -8.21 14.90 7.43
C VAL A 50 -8.53 14.65 8.89
N ILE A 51 -7.96 15.42 9.81
CA ILE A 51 -8.02 15.19 11.26
C ILE A 51 -9.46 14.99 11.77
N PRO A 52 -10.45 15.81 11.40
CA PRO A 52 -11.82 15.63 11.88
C PRO A 52 -12.51 14.37 11.36
N GLN A 53 -11.95 13.69 10.36
CA GLN A 53 -12.60 12.62 9.62
C GLN A 53 -11.91 11.26 9.77
N GLU A 54 -10.76 11.20 10.41
CA GLU A 54 -9.99 9.96 10.59
C GLU A 54 -10.87 8.81 11.12
N ARG A 55 -11.59 9.04 12.19
CA ARG A 55 -12.46 8.00 12.81
C ARG A 55 -13.53 7.50 11.84
N ASN A 56 -14.09 8.38 11.02
CA ASN A 56 -15.09 8.01 10.02
C ASN A 56 -14.49 7.19 8.89
N LEU A 57 -13.28 7.52 8.44
CA LEU A 57 -12.58 6.77 7.39
C LEU A 57 -12.17 5.39 7.86
N LEU A 58 -11.65 5.27 9.09
CA LEU A 58 -11.33 3.95 9.67
C LEU A 58 -12.61 3.11 9.87
N ALA A 59 -13.68 3.71 10.38
CA ALA A 59 -14.97 3.03 10.52
C ALA A 59 -15.52 2.55 9.17
N TRP A 60 -15.36 3.34 8.11
CA TRP A 60 -15.73 2.92 6.75
C TRP A 60 -14.89 1.73 6.27
N LEU A 61 -13.56 1.74 6.48
CA LEU A 61 -12.70 0.61 6.14
C LEU A 61 -13.12 -0.66 6.90
N GLN A 62 -13.46 -0.54 8.19
CA GLN A 62 -13.94 -1.66 9.01
C GLN A 62 -15.28 -2.21 8.48
N ALA A 63 -16.21 -1.32 8.09
CA ALA A 63 -17.49 -1.73 7.50
C ALA A 63 -17.29 -2.46 6.17
N GLN A 64 -16.42 -1.96 5.30
CA GLN A 64 -16.09 -2.61 4.03
C GLN A 64 -15.41 -3.97 4.24
N ALA A 65 -14.50 -4.07 5.20
CA ALA A 65 -13.83 -5.33 5.54
C ALA A 65 -14.83 -6.38 6.02
N GLN A 66 -15.75 -6.00 6.91
CA GLN A 66 -16.81 -6.87 7.41
C GLN A 66 -17.77 -7.32 6.30
N GLU A 67 -18.26 -6.38 5.49
CA GLU A 67 -19.23 -6.65 4.41
C GLU A 67 -18.66 -7.63 3.37
N LYS A 68 -17.39 -7.49 3.02
CA LYS A 68 -16.75 -8.31 1.98
C LYS A 68 -16.06 -9.57 2.49
N ASP A 69 -16.04 -9.79 3.80
CA ASP A 69 -15.23 -10.84 4.46
C ASP A 69 -13.77 -10.82 3.94
N ALA A 70 -13.18 -9.62 3.81
CA ALA A 70 -11.87 -9.40 3.24
C ALA A 70 -11.09 -8.34 4.03
N ALA A 71 -9.76 -8.44 4.06
CA ALA A 71 -8.96 -7.36 4.62
C ALA A 71 -8.90 -6.14 3.70
N PHE A 72 -8.66 -4.96 4.27
CA PHE A 72 -8.42 -3.71 3.54
C PHE A 72 -7.12 -3.06 3.97
N ALA A 73 -6.30 -2.62 3.01
CA ALA A 73 -5.09 -1.85 3.25
C ALA A 73 -5.20 -0.48 2.56
N ALA A 74 -5.07 0.60 3.34
CA ALA A 74 -5.19 1.97 2.84
C ALA A 74 -4.49 2.95 3.78
N SER A 75 -3.83 4.00 3.27
CA SER A 75 -3.27 5.02 4.16
C SER A 75 -4.13 6.26 4.22
N MET A 76 -4.03 6.95 5.35
CA MET A 76 -4.66 8.24 5.62
C MET A 76 -3.77 9.06 6.55
N ALA A 77 -3.95 10.37 6.55
CA ALA A 77 -3.35 11.24 7.55
C ALA A 77 -4.11 11.11 8.87
N VAL A 78 -3.38 10.98 9.95
CA VAL A 78 -3.94 10.86 11.31
C VAL A 78 -3.14 11.69 12.30
N GLU A 79 -3.79 12.16 13.34
CA GLU A 79 -3.12 12.71 14.52
C GLU A 79 -2.93 11.60 15.55
N ASP A 80 -1.69 11.35 15.98
CA ASP A 80 -1.40 10.36 17.01
C ASP A 80 -1.73 10.87 18.42
N ALA A 81 -1.54 10.02 19.43
CA ALA A 81 -1.84 10.38 20.82
C ALA A 81 -0.99 11.52 21.37
N ASP A 82 0.14 11.80 20.75
CA ASP A 82 1.07 12.88 21.13
C ASP A 82 0.83 14.17 20.33
N GLY A 83 -0.19 14.21 19.46
CA GLY A 83 -0.56 15.33 18.62
C GLY A 83 0.28 15.44 17.33
N ASN A 84 1.04 14.40 16.97
CA ASN A 84 1.82 14.42 15.74
C ASN A 84 1.00 13.90 14.56
N MET A 85 1.12 14.58 13.44
CA MET A 85 0.55 14.09 12.18
C MET A 85 1.36 12.91 11.63
N ARG A 86 0.66 11.84 11.24
CA ARG A 86 1.24 10.63 10.65
C ARG A 86 0.57 10.31 9.31
N ASN A 87 1.35 9.92 8.32
CA ASN A 87 0.85 9.23 7.14
C ASN A 87 0.77 7.73 7.51
N ARG A 88 -0.41 7.27 7.91
CA ARG A 88 -0.63 5.93 8.52
C ARG A 88 -1.33 5.00 7.56
N LEU A 89 -0.67 3.88 7.23
CA LEU A 89 -1.26 2.76 6.50
C LEU A 89 -1.91 1.79 7.49
N TYR A 90 -3.22 1.64 7.38
CA TYR A 90 -3.99 0.66 8.12
C TYR A 90 -4.11 -0.64 7.33
N PHE A 91 -4.06 -1.76 8.02
CA PHE A 91 -4.44 -3.07 7.53
C PHE A 91 -5.59 -3.57 8.41
N VAL A 92 -6.82 -3.48 7.88
CA VAL A 92 -8.07 -3.73 8.62
C VAL A 92 -8.62 -5.09 8.25
N ARG A 93 -9.03 -5.90 9.24
CA ARG A 93 -9.61 -7.24 9.06
C ARG A 93 -11.13 -7.23 9.20
N PRO A 94 -11.85 -8.29 8.74
CA PRO A 94 -13.32 -8.37 8.83
C PRO A 94 -13.90 -8.29 10.24
N ASP A 95 -13.15 -8.73 11.26
CA ASP A 95 -13.53 -8.63 12.67
C ASP A 95 -13.37 -7.22 13.27
N GLY A 96 -12.94 -6.25 12.44
CA GLY A 96 -12.69 -4.87 12.83
C GLY A 96 -11.33 -4.64 13.49
N THR A 97 -10.53 -5.69 13.74
CA THR A 97 -9.15 -5.52 14.21
C THR A 97 -8.26 -4.96 13.12
N TYR A 98 -7.19 -4.27 13.51
CA TYR A 98 -6.25 -3.72 12.55
C TYR A 98 -4.82 -3.68 13.09
N ASP A 99 -3.86 -3.73 12.17
CA ASP A 99 -2.49 -3.29 12.36
C ASP A 99 -2.29 -1.98 11.61
N TYR A 100 -1.27 -1.21 11.99
CA TYR A 100 -0.93 0.01 11.28
C TYR A 100 0.58 0.23 11.17
N TYR A 101 0.96 0.93 10.14
CA TYR A 101 2.32 1.36 9.84
C TYR A 101 2.33 2.87 9.59
N ASP A 102 3.11 3.59 10.37
CA ASP A 102 3.39 5.00 10.12
C ASP A 102 4.59 5.11 9.16
N LYS A 103 4.40 5.86 8.07
CA LYS A 103 5.39 6.02 7.01
C LYS A 103 6.76 6.43 7.58
N ARG A 104 7.78 5.63 7.28
CA ARG A 104 9.14 5.88 7.77
C ARG A 104 9.84 6.95 6.96
N HIS A 105 9.79 6.86 5.64
CA HIS A 105 10.52 7.77 4.77
C HIS A 105 9.56 8.83 4.22
N LEU A 106 9.57 9.99 4.87
CA LEU A 106 8.79 11.14 4.44
C LEU A 106 9.42 11.77 3.20
N PHE A 107 8.59 12.23 2.25
CA PHE A 107 9.03 12.84 1.01
C PHE A 107 9.39 14.32 1.23
N SER A 108 10.59 14.57 1.78
CA SER A 108 11.09 15.90 2.13
C SER A 108 11.11 16.87 0.95
N TYR A 109 11.35 16.37 -0.28
CA TYR A 109 11.34 17.20 -1.50
C TYR A 109 9.99 17.92 -1.73
N ALA A 110 8.87 17.33 -1.30
CA ALA A 110 7.53 17.94 -1.39
C ALA A 110 7.04 18.52 -0.04
N GLY A 111 7.91 18.70 0.95
CA GLY A 111 7.54 19.28 2.23
C GLY A 111 6.78 18.33 3.17
N GLU A 112 6.78 17.01 2.92
CA GLU A 112 6.10 16.06 3.81
C GLU A 112 6.65 16.11 5.24
N THR A 113 7.94 16.40 5.39
CA THR A 113 8.62 16.56 6.68
C THR A 113 8.17 17.79 7.47
N ASP A 114 7.53 18.76 6.82
CA ASP A 114 7.03 19.97 7.48
C ASP A 114 5.65 19.74 8.10
N ALA A 115 4.92 18.72 7.59
CA ALA A 115 3.55 18.40 7.99
C ALA A 115 3.44 17.10 8.81
N TYR A 116 4.34 16.15 8.62
CA TYR A 116 4.27 14.83 9.22
C TYR A 116 5.52 14.46 10.00
N VAL A 117 5.36 13.62 11.01
CA VAL A 117 6.44 12.99 11.78
C VAL A 117 6.62 11.54 11.28
N ALA A 118 7.87 11.15 11.02
CA ALA A 118 8.20 9.81 10.53
C ALA A 118 7.92 8.72 11.57
N GLY A 119 7.46 7.55 11.09
CA GLY A 119 7.34 6.35 11.91
C GLY A 119 8.72 5.72 12.19
N GLU A 120 8.79 4.89 13.23
CA GLU A 120 10.04 4.23 13.67
C GLU A 120 9.97 2.70 13.54
N ARG A 121 8.80 2.15 13.28
CA ARG A 121 8.60 0.70 13.27
C ARG A 121 8.49 0.16 11.86
N ARG A 122 9.13 -0.97 11.62
CA ARG A 122 8.89 -1.82 10.47
C ARG A 122 7.77 -2.80 10.83
N VAL A 123 6.68 -2.82 10.08
CA VAL A 123 5.48 -3.57 10.42
C VAL A 123 5.22 -4.68 9.40
N VAL A 124 5.16 -5.91 9.89
CA VAL A 124 4.69 -7.07 9.15
C VAL A 124 3.39 -7.52 9.80
N THR A 125 2.34 -7.67 9.01
CA THR A 125 1.03 -8.16 9.42
C THR A 125 0.71 -9.49 8.73
N GLU A 126 -0.16 -10.30 9.31
CA GLU A 126 -0.55 -11.58 8.73
C GLU A 126 -2.06 -11.62 8.45
N TRP A 127 -2.42 -12.17 7.30
CA TRP A 127 -3.80 -12.43 6.93
C TRP A 127 -3.91 -13.71 6.10
N ARG A 128 -4.78 -14.63 6.52
CA ARG A 128 -5.03 -15.92 5.84
C ARG A 128 -3.75 -16.65 5.42
N GLY A 129 -2.74 -16.67 6.31
CA GLY A 129 -1.48 -17.38 6.11
C GLY A 129 -0.48 -16.67 5.18
N VAL A 130 -0.70 -15.41 4.82
CA VAL A 130 0.25 -14.56 4.08
C VAL A 130 0.72 -13.42 4.98
N ARG A 131 2.04 -13.24 5.07
CA ARG A 131 2.67 -12.16 5.83
C ARG A 131 2.99 -10.99 4.90
N PHE A 132 2.51 -9.81 5.24
CA PHE A 132 2.64 -8.59 4.45
C PHE A 132 3.53 -7.56 5.15
N LEU A 133 4.60 -7.12 4.51
CA LEU A 133 5.32 -5.91 4.91
C LEU A 133 4.53 -4.69 4.41
N LEU A 134 4.21 -3.76 5.32
CA LEU A 134 3.47 -2.53 5.00
C LEU A 134 4.44 -1.39 4.68
N GLN A 135 4.24 -0.72 3.54
CA GLN A 135 5.07 0.38 3.06
C GLN A 135 4.23 1.45 2.37
N VAL A 136 4.68 2.70 2.44
CA VAL A 136 3.99 3.85 1.84
C VAL A 136 4.91 4.60 0.88
N CYS A 137 4.55 4.66 -0.39
CA CYS A 137 5.04 5.53 -1.43
C CYS A 137 6.58 5.66 -1.48
N TYR A 138 7.14 6.69 -0.87
CA TYR A 138 8.56 7.01 -0.89
C TYR A 138 9.44 5.92 -0.25
N ASP A 139 8.87 5.09 0.65
CA ASP A 139 9.55 3.91 1.22
C ASP A 139 10.10 2.98 0.12
N LEU A 140 9.45 2.96 -1.05
CA LEU A 140 9.89 2.18 -2.20
C LEU A 140 11.34 2.47 -2.63
N ARG A 141 11.86 3.66 -2.35
CA ARG A 141 13.24 4.04 -2.68
C ARG A 141 14.31 3.51 -1.72
N PHE A 142 13.90 2.90 -0.61
CA PHE A 142 14.81 2.51 0.48
C PHE A 142 14.86 0.98 0.64
N PRO A 143 15.73 0.27 -0.14
CA PRO A 143 15.77 -1.18 -0.19
C PRO A 143 16.19 -1.83 1.15
N VAL A 144 17.03 -1.17 1.92
CA VAL A 144 17.53 -1.70 3.19
C VAL A 144 16.40 -1.87 4.20
N PHE A 145 15.47 -0.90 4.28
CA PHE A 145 14.32 -0.95 5.17
C PHE A 145 13.32 -2.06 4.79
N SER A 146 13.16 -2.32 3.50
CA SER A 146 12.26 -3.37 2.99
C SER A 146 12.94 -4.74 2.80
N ARG A 147 14.23 -4.88 3.14
CA ARG A 147 14.94 -6.16 2.93
C ARG A 147 14.25 -7.31 3.67
N ASN A 148 13.98 -8.39 2.92
CA ASN A 148 13.36 -9.61 3.47
C ASN A 148 14.36 -10.40 4.31
N ARG A 149 13.99 -10.65 5.56
CA ARG A 149 14.76 -11.46 6.52
C ARG A 149 14.10 -12.82 6.76
N GLY A 150 13.32 -13.32 5.78
CA GLY A 150 12.49 -14.51 5.92
C GLY A 150 11.19 -14.26 6.72
N ASP A 151 10.84 -13.01 6.95
CA ASP A 151 9.79 -12.57 7.86
C ASP A 151 8.49 -12.15 7.14
N TYR A 152 8.48 -12.02 5.81
CA TYR A 152 7.28 -11.73 5.05
C TYR A 152 7.23 -12.47 3.70
N ASP A 153 6.03 -12.52 3.11
CA ASP A 153 5.74 -13.21 1.85
C ASP A 153 5.34 -12.24 0.74
N ALA A 154 4.84 -11.07 1.11
CA ALA A 154 4.48 -10.01 0.17
C ALA A 154 4.79 -8.62 0.75
N ILE A 155 4.97 -7.62 -0.13
CA ILE A 155 5.06 -6.22 0.26
C ILE A 155 3.86 -5.47 -0.32
N ILE A 156 3.22 -4.62 0.47
CA ILE A 156 2.22 -3.66 0.02
C ILE A 156 2.88 -2.28 -0.06
N TYR A 157 2.78 -1.63 -1.22
CA TYR A 157 3.10 -0.22 -1.42
C TYR A 157 1.84 0.53 -1.86
N VAL A 158 1.34 1.44 -1.01
CA VAL A 158 0.28 2.39 -1.37
C VAL A 158 0.92 3.73 -1.69
N ALA A 159 0.47 4.42 -2.76
CA ALA A 159 1.19 5.61 -3.24
C ALA A 159 0.30 6.68 -3.87
N ASN A 160 0.82 7.92 -3.82
CA ASN A 160 0.54 9.02 -4.73
C ASN A 160 1.83 9.29 -5.54
N TRP A 161 2.09 8.45 -6.55
CA TRP A 161 3.33 8.48 -7.33
C TRP A 161 3.12 9.21 -8.66
N PRO A 162 3.76 10.38 -8.86
CA PRO A 162 3.52 11.22 -10.04
C PRO A 162 3.95 10.58 -11.35
N THR A 163 3.25 10.94 -12.42
CA THR A 163 3.49 10.48 -13.80
C THR A 163 4.94 10.66 -14.24
N GLN A 164 5.58 11.77 -13.88
CA GLN A 164 6.96 12.07 -14.28
C GLN A 164 8.00 11.09 -13.73
N ARG A 165 7.63 10.27 -12.75
CA ARG A 165 8.53 9.30 -12.09
C ARG A 165 8.07 7.85 -12.26
N MET A 166 7.22 7.55 -13.24
CA MET A 166 6.63 6.21 -13.43
C MET A 166 7.65 5.13 -13.78
N ASP A 167 8.72 5.45 -14.52
CA ASP A 167 9.79 4.49 -14.81
C ASP A 167 10.48 4.02 -13.51
N VAL A 168 10.65 4.92 -12.56
CA VAL A 168 11.20 4.59 -11.23
C VAL A 168 10.23 3.69 -10.46
N TRP A 169 8.94 4.01 -10.44
CA TRP A 169 7.89 3.22 -9.79
C TRP A 169 7.91 1.77 -10.29
N ARG A 170 7.77 1.59 -11.60
CA ARG A 170 7.74 0.26 -12.24
C ARG A 170 9.03 -0.52 -12.02
N THR A 171 10.18 0.13 -12.16
CA THR A 171 11.50 -0.50 -11.97
C THR A 171 11.69 -0.95 -10.53
N LEU A 172 11.42 -0.08 -9.56
CA LEU A 172 11.65 -0.39 -8.15
C LEU A 172 10.66 -1.43 -7.61
N LEU A 173 9.38 -1.42 -7.99
CA LEU A 173 8.44 -2.47 -7.58
C LEU A 173 8.93 -3.85 -8.06
N LYS A 174 9.38 -3.94 -9.31
CA LYS A 174 9.94 -5.18 -9.85
C LYS A 174 11.23 -5.58 -9.13
N ALA A 175 12.11 -4.63 -8.85
CA ALA A 175 13.34 -4.89 -8.10
C ALA A 175 13.03 -5.44 -6.70
N ARG A 176 12.06 -4.85 -5.98
CA ARG A 176 11.64 -5.33 -4.65
C ARG A 176 11.11 -6.75 -4.69
N ALA A 177 10.35 -7.14 -5.72
CA ALA A 177 9.88 -8.51 -5.90
C ALA A 177 11.05 -9.49 -6.08
N LEU A 178 11.99 -9.16 -6.96
CA LEU A 178 13.11 -10.03 -7.34
C LEU A 178 14.12 -10.20 -6.20
N GLU A 179 14.61 -9.11 -5.62
CA GLU A 179 15.65 -9.13 -4.59
C GLU A 179 15.18 -9.71 -3.25
N ASN A 180 13.86 -9.65 -2.98
CA ASN A 180 13.25 -10.16 -1.77
C ASN A 180 12.52 -11.49 -1.97
N GLN A 181 12.51 -12.02 -3.20
CA GLN A 181 11.80 -13.26 -3.58
C GLN A 181 10.38 -13.31 -3.01
N CYS A 182 9.62 -12.23 -3.17
CA CYS A 182 8.29 -12.06 -2.61
C CYS A 182 7.32 -11.48 -3.64
N ALA A 183 6.02 -11.61 -3.37
CA ALA A 183 5.04 -10.84 -4.12
C ALA A 183 5.13 -9.35 -3.78
N VAL A 184 4.78 -8.48 -4.74
CA VAL A 184 4.65 -7.04 -4.54
C VAL A 184 3.29 -6.57 -5.01
N VAL A 185 2.58 -5.86 -4.15
CA VAL A 185 1.30 -5.21 -4.42
C VAL A 185 1.53 -3.70 -4.39
N GLY A 186 1.66 -3.09 -5.56
CA GLY A 186 1.84 -1.65 -5.71
C GLY A 186 0.54 -1.00 -6.15
N VAL A 187 0.00 -0.05 -5.37
CA VAL A 187 -1.23 0.65 -5.69
C VAL A 187 -0.97 2.15 -5.73
N ASN A 188 -1.28 2.75 -6.86
CA ASN A 188 -1.15 4.17 -7.11
C ASN A 188 -2.50 4.75 -7.54
N ARG A 189 -2.69 6.05 -7.35
CA ARG A 189 -3.87 6.78 -7.84
C ARG A 189 -3.75 7.17 -9.32
N VAL A 190 -4.87 7.56 -9.92
CA VAL A 190 -4.94 8.33 -11.18
C VAL A 190 -5.43 9.75 -10.89
N GLY A 191 -5.57 10.55 -11.95
CA GLY A 191 -6.12 11.92 -11.89
C GLY A 191 -5.07 12.98 -11.57
N LYS A 192 -5.48 14.03 -10.89
CA LYS A 192 -4.64 15.21 -10.63
C LYS A 192 -4.82 15.70 -9.20
N ASP A 193 -3.80 16.40 -8.71
CA ASP A 193 -3.88 17.30 -7.57
C ASP A 193 -3.30 18.67 -7.95
N PRO A 194 -3.26 19.66 -7.04
CA PRO A 194 -2.71 20.98 -7.37
C PRO A 194 -1.25 20.99 -7.83
N ALA A 195 -0.48 19.94 -7.51
CA ALA A 195 0.96 19.87 -7.79
C ALA A 195 1.35 18.88 -8.91
N CYS A 196 0.58 17.81 -9.09
CA CYS A 196 0.99 16.68 -9.92
C CYS A 196 -0.16 16.04 -10.72
N ASP A 197 0.22 15.41 -11.86
CA ASP A 197 -0.61 14.45 -12.59
C ASP A 197 -0.20 13.01 -12.20
N TYR A 198 -1.19 12.12 -12.16
CA TYR A 198 -1.04 10.71 -11.78
C TYR A 198 -1.65 9.80 -12.85
N CYS A 199 -0.86 8.87 -13.36
CA CYS A 199 -1.32 7.94 -14.41
C CYS A 199 -1.58 6.52 -13.88
N GLY A 200 -1.58 6.28 -12.57
CA GLY A 200 -1.82 4.95 -12.02
C GLY A 200 -0.58 4.06 -12.05
N GLY A 201 -0.62 2.97 -12.84
CA GLY A 201 0.43 1.97 -12.87
C GLY A 201 0.39 1.04 -11.66
N SER A 202 -0.82 0.82 -11.12
CA SER A 202 -1.06 -0.17 -10.07
C SER A 202 -0.84 -1.58 -10.59
N VAL A 203 -0.13 -2.42 -9.81
CA VAL A 203 0.33 -3.73 -10.29
C VAL A 203 0.49 -4.74 -9.14
N ILE A 204 0.23 -6.00 -9.43
CA ILE A 204 0.61 -7.14 -8.59
C ILE A 204 1.71 -7.90 -9.33
N ILE A 205 2.84 -8.13 -8.67
CA ILE A 205 4.05 -8.79 -9.22
C ILE A 205 4.35 -10.02 -8.36
N ASP A 206 4.70 -11.14 -8.98
CA ASP A 206 5.14 -12.34 -8.25
C ASP A 206 6.64 -12.31 -7.90
N ALA A 207 7.08 -13.29 -7.11
CA ALA A 207 8.48 -13.44 -6.68
C ALA A 207 9.48 -13.65 -7.84
N TYR A 208 9.01 -13.94 -9.06
CA TYR A 208 9.81 -14.04 -10.27
C TYR A 208 9.86 -12.72 -11.06
N GLY A 209 9.23 -11.66 -10.56
CA GLY A 209 9.13 -10.37 -11.24
C GLY A 209 8.11 -10.36 -12.40
N GLN A 210 7.20 -11.34 -12.47
CA GLN A 210 6.14 -11.41 -13.47
C GLN A 210 4.91 -10.61 -13.01
N MET A 211 4.35 -9.78 -13.88
CA MET A 211 3.10 -9.08 -13.61
C MET A 211 1.94 -10.08 -13.64
N LEU A 212 1.22 -10.19 -12.52
CA LEU A 212 0.05 -11.04 -12.38
C LEU A 212 -1.25 -10.30 -12.71
N ALA A 213 -1.33 -9.03 -12.36
CA ALA A 213 -2.45 -8.13 -12.69
C ALA A 213 -1.96 -6.69 -12.72
N THR A 214 -2.62 -5.85 -13.51
CA THR A 214 -2.38 -4.40 -13.60
C THR A 214 -3.67 -3.67 -13.94
N CYS A 215 -3.82 -2.43 -13.48
CA CYS A 215 -4.84 -1.52 -13.96
C CYS A 215 -4.34 -0.75 -15.19
N ALA A 216 -5.26 -0.32 -16.05
CA ALA A 216 -4.92 0.52 -17.20
C ALA A 216 -4.36 1.87 -16.76
N ASP A 217 -3.36 2.37 -17.47
CA ASP A 217 -2.79 3.69 -17.18
C ASP A 217 -3.84 4.79 -17.48
N GLY A 218 -3.95 5.75 -16.58
CA GLY A 218 -4.86 6.89 -16.72
C GLY A 218 -6.34 6.61 -16.42
N GLU A 219 -6.69 5.38 -16.07
CA GLU A 219 -8.09 4.97 -15.86
C GLU A 219 -8.32 4.49 -14.41
N GLU A 220 -9.52 4.77 -13.88
CA GLU A 220 -9.97 4.12 -12.65
C GLU A 220 -10.28 2.65 -12.92
N GLY A 221 -9.93 1.76 -11.99
CA GLY A 221 -10.20 0.35 -12.16
C GLY A 221 -9.78 -0.52 -10.97
N ILE A 222 -10.25 -1.75 -11.00
CA ILE A 222 -9.86 -2.78 -10.03
C ILE A 222 -9.31 -3.98 -10.82
N ALA A 223 -8.11 -4.42 -10.47
CA ALA A 223 -7.52 -5.62 -11.01
C ALA A 223 -7.23 -6.62 -9.88
N THR A 224 -7.40 -7.90 -10.17
CA THR A 224 -7.31 -8.97 -9.15
C THR A 224 -6.39 -10.08 -9.63
N ALA A 225 -5.52 -10.55 -8.75
CA ALA A 225 -4.70 -11.74 -8.99
C ALA A 225 -4.64 -12.65 -7.75
N SER A 226 -4.24 -13.90 -7.98
CA SER A 226 -3.96 -14.85 -6.90
C SER A 226 -2.47 -14.91 -6.62
N LEU A 227 -2.09 -14.76 -5.35
CA LEU A 227 -0.75 -15.04 -4.88
C LEU A 227 -0.61 -16.56 -4.63
N ASP A 228 0.34 -17.19 -5.31
CA ASP A 228 0.67 -18.61 -5.17
C ASP A 228 1.88 -18.76 -4.24
N LEU A 229 1.62 -18.90 -2.94
CA LEU A 229 2.67 -19.07 -1.93
C LEU A 229 3.43 -20.39 -2.07
N ASP A 230 2.79 -21.45 -2.53
CA ASP A 230 3.45 -22.75 -2.73
C ASP A 230 4.50 -22.64 -3.84
N ARG A 231 4.17 -21.95 -4.94
CA ARG A 231 5.12 -21.66 -6.02
C ARG A 231 6.27 -20.78 -5.52
N GLN A 232 5.97 -19.75 -4.74
CA GLN A 232 6.98 -18.86 -4.13
C GLN A 232 7.89 -19.62 -3.16
N ASN A 233 7.36 -20.47 -2.28
CA ASN A 233 8.13 -21.26 -1.33
C ASN A 233 9.02 -22.29 -2.04
N ARG A 234 8.52 -22.95 -3.09
CA ARG A 234 9.36 -23.84 -3.94
C ARG A 234 10.50 -23.05 -4.59
N PHE A 235 10.25 -21.82 -5.04
CA PHE A 235 11.30 -20.95 -5.60
C PHE A 235 12.36 -20.61 -4.57
N ARG A 236 11.97 -20.14 -3.38
CA ARG A 236 12.90 -19.82 -2.27
C ARG A 236 13.74 -21.03 -1.85
N SER A 237 13.12 -22.22 -1.78
CA SER A 237 13.82 -23.46 -1.43
C SER A 237 14.82 -23.89 -2.50
N LYS A 238 14.48 -23.71 -3.79
CA LYS A 238 15.34 -24.11 -4.92
C LYS A 238 16.49 -23.12 -5.17
N PHE A 239 16.26 -21.83 -4.86
CA PHE A 239 17.21 -20.74 -5.08
C PHE A 239 17.22 -19.83 -3.85
N PRO A 240 17.94 -20.22 -2.75
CA PRO A 240 17.81 -19.60 -1.43
C PRO A 240 18.62 -18.30 -1.28
N VAL A 241 18.48 -17.32 -2.17
CA VAL A 241 19.22 -16.05 -2.21
C VAL A 241 19.11 -15.26 -0.90
N LEU A 242 17.98 -15.37 -0.20
CA LEU A 242 17.81 -14.66 1.07
C LEU A 242 18.77 -15.14 2.17
N GLY A 243 19.21 -16.40 2.08
CA GLY A 243 20.18 -16.99 3.02
C GLY A 243 21.61 -16.47 2.82
N ASP A 244 21.92 -15.92 1.65
CA ASP A 244 23.25 -15.38 1.32
C ASP A 244 23.37 -13.88 1.67
N ALA A 245 22.30 -13.28 2.22
CA ALA A 245 22.27 -11.86 2.51
C ALA A 245 23.18 -11.50 3.69
N ASP A 246 23.86 -10.37 3.61
CA ASP A 246 24.63 -9.80 4.70
C ASP A 246 23.74 -9.45 5.91
N SER A 247 24.28 -9.59 7.11
CA SER A 247 23.65 -9.10 8.33
C SER A 247 23.85 -7.59 8.46
N PHE A 248 22.80 -6.85 8.80
CA PHE A 248 22.87 -5.42 9.06
C PHE A 248 21.87 -4.98 10.13
N SER A 249 22.12 -3.84 10.77
CA SER A 249 21.19 -3.16 11.66
C SER A 249 20.76 -1.82 11.07
N ILE A 250 19.55 -1.39 11.38
CA ILE A 250 19.05 -0.05 11.03
C ILE A 250 18.89 0.71 12.35
N GLU A 251 19.56 1.84 12.48
CA GLU A 251 19.32 2.81 13.54
C GLU A 251 18.08 3.63 13.16
N LEU A 252 17.05 3.62 14.04
CA LEU A 252 15.76 4.25 13.82
C LEU A 252 15.62 5.54 14.64
#